data_bb7a0c56c97f7e5afa1042bd6b81bde0
#
_entry.id   bb7a0c56c97f7e5afa1042bd6b81bde0
#
_cell.length_a   1.000
_cell.length_b   1.000
_cell.length_c   1.000
_cell.angle_alpha   90.00
_cell.angle_beta   90.00
_cell.angle_gamma   90.00
#
_symmetry.space_group_name_H-M   'P 1'
#
loop_
_entity.id
_entity.type
_entity.pdbx_description
1 polymer ?
#
loop_
_entity_poly.entity_id
_entity_poly.type
_entity_poly.pdbx_seq_one_letter_code
_entity_poly.pdbx_strand_id
1 'polypeptide(L)'
;HYEMCEEVVPMRKLGQDALAIKRAEQSFDRKRRTVGLFGAPLLALLIFMTPIDALTLEAHKLLSIMVLVALWWITEPVPIPVTSLLGPTLAVMTGVVKADAAFAAFANPMIFLFMGGFILAKAMMLHGLDKRFSYWILSRKWVGSNPRRIFLAIGMAAALCSGWVSNTATAAMMLPIWLGLLSAIKDMLAANGKEIDLAEYKYATGLMLMTAYSASIGGVLTPIGTPPNLIMLGFLDQMADVHISFFQWMEWGFIAMV
;
A
#
# COMPACT_ATOMS: atom_id res chain seq x y z
N HIS A 1 -45.88 17.26 21.50
CA HIS A 1 -44.82 16.82 22.41
C HIS A 1 -44.12 15.60 21.80
N TYR A 2 -43.07 15.81 21.08
CA TYR A 2 -42.06 14.80 20.77
C TYR A 2 -40.74 15.37 21.33
N GLU A 3 -40.41 14.96 22.52
CA GLU A 3 -39.08 15.07 23.06
C GLU A 3 -38.21 14.08 22.26
N MET A 4 -37.53 14.51 21.22
CA MET A 4 -36.38 13.84 20.69
C MET A 4 -35.19 14.23 21.57
N CYS A 5 -34.81 13.36 22.50
CA CYS A 5 -33.55 13.42 23.19
C CYS A 5 -32.44 13.28 22.15
N GLU A 6 -31.84 14.39 21.75
CA GLU A 6 -30.51 14.39 21.11
C GLU A 6 -29.51 13.79 22.09
N GLU A 7 -29.16 12.53 21.90
CA GLU A 7 -27.97 11.96 22.52
C GLU A 7 -26.75 12.60 21.84
N VAL A 8 -26.40 13.79 22.31
CA VAL A 8 -25.10 14.41 22.02
C VAL A 8 -24.05 13.48 22.60
N VAL A 9 -23.46 12.65 21.75
CA VAL A 9 -22.35 11.78 22.16
C VAL A 9 -21.24 12.68 22.71
N PRO A 10 -20.96 12.68 24.02
CA PRO A 10 -20.02 13.61 24.58
C PRO A 10 -18.64 13.36 23.98
N MET A 11 -17.91 14.41 23.58
CA MET A 11 -16.55 14.33 23.00
C MET A 11 -15.61 13.47 23.84
N ARG A 12 -15.87 13.33 25.14
CA ARG A 12 -15.18 12.43 26.06
C ARG A 12 -15.41 10.94 25.76
N LYS A 13 -16.61 10.55 25.25
CA LYS A 13 -16.91 9.16 24.82
C LYS A 13 -16.15 8.83 23.53
N LEU A 14 -16.16 9.72 22.54
CA LEU A 14 -15.39 9.57 21.30
C LEU A 14 -13.89 9.38 21.56
N GLY A 15 -13.34 10.13 22.53
CA GLY A 15 -11.95 9.94 22.95
C GLY A 15 -11.69 8.61 23.65
N GLN A 16 -12.64 8.11 24.43
CA GLN A 16 -12.54 6.83 25.12
C GLN A 16 -12.65 5.67 24.15
N ASP A 17 -13.56 5.73 23.20
CA ASP A 17 -13.74 4.70 22.16
C ASP A 17 -12.52 4.63 21.23
N ALA A 18 -11.97 5.77 20.82
CA ALA A 18 -10.73 5.82 20.04
C ALA A 18 -9.54 5.22 20.82
N LEU A 19 -9.45 5.46 22.12
CA LEU A 19 -8.41 4.87 22.98
C LEU A 19 -8.63 3.35 23.16
N ALA A 20 -9.87 2.90 23.28
CA ALA A 20 -10.21 1.49 23.37
C ALA A 20 -9.86 0.74 22.08
N ILE A 21 -10.21 1.31 20.92
CA ILE A 21 -9.85 0.76 19.61
C ILE A 21 -8.32 0.68 19.47
N LYS A 22 -7.61 1.74 19.80
CA LYS A 22 -6.14 1.77 19.75
C LYS A 22 -5.48 0.72 20.67
N ARG A 23 -6.04 0.51 21.87
CA ARG A 23 -5.56 -0.53 22.79
C ARG A 23 -5.84 -1.93 22.26
N ALA A 24 -7.00 -2.15 21.69
CA ALA A 24 -7.37 -3.44 21.09
C ALA A 24 -6.45 -3.76 19.89
N GLU A 25 -6.19 -2.79 19.03
CA GLU A 25 -5.26 -2.88 17.90
C GLU A 25 -3.83 -3.20 18.37
N GLN A 26 -3.31 -2.47 19.36
CA GLN A 26 -1.99 -2.73 19.94
C GLN A 26 -1.90 -4.11 20.59
N SER A 27 -2.96 -4.56 21.25
CA SER A 27 -3.04 -5.90 21.85
C SER A 27 -3.04 -7.00 20.78
N PHE A 28 -3.80 -6.81 19.70
CA PHE A 28 -3.82 -7.71 18.55
C PHE A 28 -2.46 -7.80 17.88
N ASP A 29 -1.84 -6.65 17.59
CA ASP A 29 -0.51 -6.58 16.98
C ASP A 29 0.56 -7.25 17.83
N ARG A 30 0.53 -7.05 19.13
CA ARG A 30 1.45 -7.72 20.06
C ARG A 30 1.30 -9.23 20.00
N LYS A 31 0.06 -9.77 20.02
CA LYS A 31 -0.21 -11.20 19.92
C LYS A 31 0.23 -11.75 18.57
N ARG A 32 -0.12 -11.07 17.48
CA ARG A 32 0.28 -11.45 16.12
C ARG A 32 1.80 -11.57 16.01
N ARG A 33 2.55 -10.56 16.47
CA ARG A 33 4.01 -10.55 16.48
C ARG A 33 4.61 -11.65 17.35
N THR A 34 4.09 -11.86 18.55
CA THR A 34 4.59 -12.91 19.45
C THR A 34 4.34 -14.29 18.89
N VAL A 35 3.13 -14.56 18.35
CA VAL A 35 2.81 -15.83 17.70
C VAL A 35 3.69 -16.06 16.49
N GLY A 36 3.92 -15.02 15.67
CA GLY A 36 4.80 -15.11 14.51
C GLY A 36 6.25 -15.39 14.87
N LEU A 37 6.77 -14.74 15.93
CA LEU A 37 8.15 -14.88 16.36
C LEU A 37 8.53 -16.33 16.70
N PHE A 38 7.65 -17.05 17.36
CA PHE A 38 7.90 -18.42 17.79
C PHE A 38 7.22 -19.46 16.89
N GLY A 39 6.02 -19.17 16.40
CA GLY A 39 5.23 -20.10 15.59
C GLY A 39 5.83 -20.33 14.19
N ALA A 40 6.33 -19.29 13.54
CA ALA A 40 6.91 -19.44 12.21
C ALA A 40 8.20 -20.27 12.20
N PRO A 41 9.20 -20.05 13.09
CA PRO A 41 10.36 -20.91 13.16
C PRO A 41 10.01 -22.37 13.53
N LEU A 42 9.03 -22.56 14.44
CA LEU A 42 8.58 -23.89 14.81
C LEU A 42 7.95 -24.62 13.61
N LEU A 43 7.10 -23.95 12.86
CA LEU A 43 6.48 -24.55 11.68
C LEU A 43 7.50 -24.83 10.58
N ALA A 44 8.44 -23.91 10.35
CA ALA A 44 9.53 -24.11 9.40
C ALA A 44 10.40 -25.30 9.80
N LEU A 45 10.72 -25.45 11.09
CA LEU A 45 11.46 -26.60 11.60
C LEU A 45 10.69 -27.92 11.44
N LEU A 46 9.38 -27.91 11.72
CA LEU A 46 8.52 -29.08 11.50
C LEU A 46 8.50 -29.51 10.03
N ILE A 47 8.38 -28.56 9.10
CA ILE A 47 8.46 -28.82 7.67
C ILE A 47 9.84 -29.39 7.33
N PHE A 48 10.91 -28.81 7.85
CA PHE A 48 12.27 -29.28 7.61
C PHE A 48 12.52 -30.71 8.11
N MET A 49 11.89 -31.11 9.20
CA MET A 49 12.03 -32.46 9.80
C MET A 49 11.12 -33.52 9.16
N THR A 50 10.03 -33.12 8.51
CA THR A 50 9.11 -34.06 7.85
C THR A 50 9.57 -34.35 6.41
N PRO A 51 9.99 -35.57 6.06
CA PRO A 51 10.42 -35.88 4.71
C PRO A 51 9.24 -35.74 3.73
N ILE A 52 9.48 -35.05 2.62
CA ILE A 52 8.51 -34.89 1.53
C ILE A 52 9.13 -35.54 0.29
N ASP A 53 8.72 -36.79 0.01
CA ASP A 53 9.31 -37.61 -1.06
C ASP A 53 9.23 -36.98 -2.46
N ALA A 54 8.30 -36.03 -2.66
CA ALA A 54 8.12 -35.33 -3.93
C ALA A 54 9.15 -34.21 -4.18
N LEU A 55 9.96 -33.82 -3.17
CA LEU A 55 10.90 -32.71 -3.26
C LEU A 55 12.36 -33.19 -3.14
N THR A 56 13.25 -32.55 -3.88
CA THR A 56 14.70 -32.69 -3.64
C THR A 56 15.05 -32.10 -2.28
N LEU A 57 16.16 -32.53 -1.67
CA LEU A 57 16.61 -32.02 -0.37
C LEU A 57 16.77 -30.48 -0.37
N GLU A 58 17.27 -29.93 -1.47
CA GLU A 58 17.45 -28.48 -1.63
C GLU A 58 16.10 -27.74 -1.73
N ALA A 59 15.16 -28.27 -2.51
CA ALA A 59 13.80 -27.72 -2.63
C ALA A 59 13.05 -27.77 -1.28
N HIS A 60 13.23 -28.84 -0.52
CA HIS A 60 12.64 -29.00 0.79
C HIS A 60 13.18 -27.98 1.82
N LYS A 61 14.50 -27.77 1.83
CA LYS A 61 15.14 -26.72 2.65
C LYS A 61 14.60 -25.34 2.27
N LEU A 62 14.53 -25.06 0.96
CA LEU A 62 14.02 -23.79 0.45
C LEU A 62 12.55 -23.55 0.85
N LEU A 63 11.71 -24.58 0.78
CA LEU A 63 10.32 -24.50 1.21
C LEU A 63 10.20 -24.10 2.68
N SER A 64 11.02 -24.70 3.56
CA SER A 64 11.04 -24.38 4.99
C SER A 64 11.42 -22.91 5.23
N ILE A 65 12.43 -22.41 4.51
CA ILE A 65 12.86 -21.00 4.58
C ILE A 65 11.77 -20.07 4.05
N MET A 66 11.13 -20.41 2.94
CA MET A 66 10.04 -19.61 2.36
C MET A 66 8.85 -19.49 3.32
N VAL A 67 8.46 -20.58 3.98
CA VAL A 67 7.37 -20.55 4.97
C VAL A 67 7.73 -19.63 6.14
N LEU A 68 8.96 -19.72 6.66
CA LEU A 68 9.45 -18.83 7.72
C LEU A 68 9.35 -17.35 7.30
N VAL A 69 9.89 -17.01 6.14
CA VAL A 69 9.93 -15.64 5.62
C VAL A 69 8.51 -15.12 5.36
N ALA A 70 7.66 -15.92 4.72
CA ALA A 70 6.28 -15.54 4.43
C ALA A 70 5.47 -15.27 5.70
N LEU A 71 5.58 -16.16 6.71
CA LEU A 71 4.90 -15.96 7.98
C LEU A 71 5.44 -14.75 8.74
N TRP A 72 6.73 -14.49 8.67
CA TRP A 72 7.31 -13.29 9.29
C TRP A 72 6.94 -12.01 8.54
N TRP A 73 6.70 -12.02 7.26
CA TRP A 73 6.15 -10.87 6.53
C TRP A 73 4.70 -10.57 6.94
N ILE A 74 3.89 -11.61 7.16
CA ILE A 74 2.49 -11.45 7.56
C ILE A 74 2.38 -11.01 9.03
N THR A 75 3.20 -11.59 9.90
CA THR A 75 3.10 -11.36 11.35
C THR A 75 3.97 -10.20 11.84
N GLU A 76 4.96 -9.78 11.06
CA GLU A 76 5.89 -8.68 11.34
C GLU A 76 6.53 -8.72 12.74
N PRO A 77 7.07 -9.85 13.21
CA PRO A 77 7.72 -9.93 14.52
C PRO A 77 9.02 -9.11 14.57
N VAL A 78 9.70 -9.00 13.42
CA VAL A 78 10.87 -8.17 13.17
C VAL A 78 10.61 -7.24 11.97
N PRO A 79 11.37 -6.15 11.81
CA PRO A 79 11.21 -5.27 10.64
C PRO A 79 11.35 -6.03 9.32
N ILE A 80 10.49 -5.72 8.35
CA ILE A 80 10.45 -6.38 7.03
C ILE A 80 11.82 -6.45 6.35
N PRO A 81 12.68 -5.39 6.36
CA PRO A 81 14.01 -5.48 5.76
C PRO A 81 14.90 -6.55 6.39
N VAL A 82 14.77 -6.79 7.70
CA VAL A 82 15.53 -7.85 8.40
C VAL A 82 15.08 -9.23 7.92
N THR A 83 13.77 -9.45 7.82
CA THR A 83 13.20 -10.69 7.29
C THR A 83 13.63 -10.93 5.85
N SER A 84 13.68 -9.87 5.02
CA SER A 84 14.08 -9.94 3.62
C SER A 84 15.55 -10.37 3.43
N LEU A 85 16.42 -9.97 4.34
CA LEU A 85 17.83 -10.40 4.34
C LEU A 85 18.02 -11.79 4.94
N LEU A 86 17.17 -12.17 5.90
CA LEU A 86 17.25 -13.47 6.55
C LEU A 86 17.03 -14.63 5.57
N GLY A 87 16.08 -14.50 4.63
CA GLY A 87 15.78 -15.54 3.64
C GLY A 87 17.01 -15.98 2.84
N PRO A 88 17.65 -15.09 2.08
CA PRO A 88 18.88 -15.42 1.34
C PRO A 88 20.01 -15.89 2.25
N THR A 89 20.17 -15.30 3.43
CA THR A 89 21.20 -15.70 4.40
C THR A 89 21.00 -17.15 4.84
N LEU A 90 19.78 -17.55 5.20
CA LEU A 90 19.47 -18.93 5.57
C LEU A 90 19.66 -19.90 4.39
N ALA A 91 19.31 -19.48 3.17
CA ALA A 91 19.53 -20.30 1.97
C ALA A 91 21.02 -20.58 1.73
N VAL A 92 21.89 -19.60 1.97
CA VAL A 92 23.35 -19.78 1.93
C VAL A 92 23.84 -20.66 3.07
N MET A 93 23.41 -20.40 4.32
CA MET A 93 23.84 -21.15 5.49
C MET A 93 23.44 -22.62 5.44
N THR A 94 22.30 -22.94 4.84
CA THR A 94 21.80 -24.30 4.67
C THR A 94 22.35 -25.01 3.41
N GLY A 95 23.19 -24.29 2.63
CA GLY A 95 23.82 -24.84 1.44
C GLY A 95 22.89 -25.02 0.22
N VAL A 96 21.74 -24.35 0.23
CA VAL A 96 20.79 -24.37 -0.90
C VAL A 96 21.33 -23.59 -2.09
N VAL A 97 22.04 -22.48 -1.83
CA VAL A 97 22.57 -21.59 -2.86
C VAL A 97 23.91 -21.01 -2.42
N LYS A 98 24.79 -20.71 -3.38
CA LYS A 98 26.05 -20.00 -3.08
C LYS A 98 25.79 -18.53 -2.76
N ALA A 99 26.66 -17.93 -1.92
CA ALA A 99 26.49 -16.56 -1.45
C ALA A 99 26.46 -15.53 -2.60
N ASP A 100 27.34 -15.67 -3.57
CA ASP A 100 27.37 -14.82 -4.77
C ASP A 100 26.05 -14.86 -5.54
N ALA A 101 25.49 -16.04 -5.76
CA ALA A 101 24.20 -16.20 -6.45
C ALA A 101 23.02 -15.69 -5.61
N ALA A 102 23.02 -15.94 -4.29
CA ALA A 102 21.94 -15.49 -3.40
C ALA A 102 21.85 -13.95 -3.33
N PHE A 103 23.00 -13.28 -3.31
CA PHE A 103 23.05 -11.82 -3.17
C PHE A 103 23.16 -11.06 -4.50
N ALA A 104 23.44 -11.75 -5.62
CA ALA A 104 23.45 -11.13 -6.95
C ALA A 104 22.11 -10.42 -7.28
N ALA A 105 20.99 -10.96 -6.82
CA ALA A 105 19.68 -10.34 -7.00
C ALA A 105 19.57 -8.92 -6.42
N PHE A 106 20.32 -8.60 -5.37
CA PHE A 106 20.36 -7.26 -4.77
C PHE A 106 21.12 -6.23 -5.61
N ALA A 107 21.93 -6.68 -6.56
CA ALA A 107 22.65 -5.84 -7.51
C ALA A 107 21.92 -5.73 -8.86
N ASN A 108 20.65 -6.16 -8.95
CA ASN A 108 19.87 -6.05 -10.17
C ASN A 108 19.67 -4.58 -10.56
N PRO A 109 19.91 -4.17 -11.83
CA PRO A 109 19.70 -2.79 -12.30
C PRO A 109 18.33 -2.22 -12.00
N MET A 110 17.29 -3.07 -11.95
CA MET A 110 15.93 -2.66 -11.60
C MET A 110 15.82 -2.09 -10.19
N ILE A 111 16.63 -2.55 -9.24
CA ILE A 111 16.66 -2.03 -7.87
C ILE A 111 17.21 -0.59 -7.85
N PHE A 112 18.21 -0.30 -8.66
CA PHE A 112 18.77 1.05 -8.78
C PHE A 112 17.79 2.00 -9.48
N LEU A 113 17.04 1.53 -10.47
CA LEU A 113 15.94 2.29 -11.09
C LEU A 113 14.87 2.63 -10.05
N PHE A 114 14.51 1.67 -9.21
CA PHE A 114 13.59 1.85 -8.08
C PHE A 114 14.06 2.92 -7.11
N MET A 115 15.31 2.80 -6.69
CA MET A 115 15.91 3.73 -5.74
C MET A 115 15.91 5.17 -6.30
N GLY A 116 16.28 5.33 -7.58
CA GLY A 116 16.18 6.61 -8.28
C GLY A 116 14.75 7.14 -8.33
N GLY A 117 13.78 6.29 -8.65
CA GLY A 117 12.34 6.63 -8.64
C GLY A 117 11.86 7.09 -7.27
N PHE A 118 12.25 6.40 -6.20
CA PHE A 118 11.88 6.81 -4.83
C PHE A 118 12.51 8.14 -4.41
N ILE A 119 13.74 8.41 -4.83
CA ILE A 119 14.40 9.72 -4.58
C ILE A 119 13.62 10.83 -5.27
N LEU A 120 13.24 10.65 -6.54
CA LEU A 120 12.43 11.61 -7.28
C LEU A 120 11.04 11.79 -6.66
N ALA A 121 10.36 10.70 -6.31
CA ALA A 121 9.07 10.74 -5.63
C ALA A 121 9.16 11.49 -4.29
N LYS A 122 10.20 11.24 -3.51
CA LYS A 122 10.45 11.96 -2.25
C LYS A 122 10.67 13.45 -2.48
N ALA A 123 11.42 13.82 -3.50
CA ALA A 123 11.62 15.21 -3.88
C ALA A 123 10.30 15.88 -4.28
N MET A 124 9.46 15.22 -5.08
CA MET A 124 8.11 15.71 -5.43
C MET A 124 7.26 15.99 -4.19
N MET A 125 7.23 15.06 -3.23
CA MET A 125 6.49 15.20 -1.97
C MET A 125 7.04 16.36 -1.11
N LEU A 126 8.36 16.47 -0.97
CA LEU A 126 8.99 17.54 -0.17
C LEU A 126 8.69 18.93 -0.72
N HIS A 127 8.63 19.07 -2.04
CA HIS A 127 8.31 20.34 -2.71
C HIS A 127 6.80 20.52 -2.93
N GLY A 128 5.96 19.59 -2.52
CA GLY A 128 4.50 19.65 -2.62
C GLY A 128 4.00 19.70 -4.08
N LEU A 129 4.75 19.14 -5.03
CA LEU A 129 4.34 19.08 -6.44
C LEU A 129 3.11 18.17 -6.61
N ASP A 130 3.06 17.09 -5.89
CA ASP A 130 1.94 16.16 -5.79
C ASP A 130 0.63 16.87 -5.38
N LYS A 131 0.69 17.71 -4.34
CA LYS A 131 -0.44 18.54 -3.88
C LYS A 131 -0.83 19.57 -4.93
N ARG A 132 0.14 20.28 -5.51
CA ARG A 132 -0.12 21.28 -6.54
C ARG A 132 -0.80 20.68 -7.76
N PHE A 133 -0.36 19.49 -8.17
CA PHE A 133 -0.93 18.76 -9.29
C PHE A 133 -2.38 18.33 -8.99
N SER A 134 -2.63 17.81 -7.82
CA SER A 134 -3.98 17.43 -7.37
C SER A 134 -4.92 18.62 -7.32
N TYR A 135 -4.49 19.75 -6.75
CA TYR A 135 -5.29 20.98 -6.74
C TYR A 135 -5.50 21.55 -8.14
N TRP A 136 -4.51 21.43 -9.03
CA TRP A 136 -4.63 21.86 -10.42
C TRP A 136 -5.73 21.08 -11.16
N ILE A 137 -5.84 19.76 -10.95
CA ILE A 137 -6.94 18.94 -11.51
C ILE A 137 -8.28 19.37 -10.91
N LEU A 138 -8.37 19.50 -9.59
CA LEU A 138 -9.60 19.83 -8.88
C LEU A 138 -10.11 21.25 -9.21
N SER A 139 -9.22 22.17 -9.54
CA SER A 139 -9.56 23.57 -9.89
C SER A 139 -10.08 23.76 -11.33
N ARG A 140 -10.09 22.68 -12.13
CA ARG A 140 -10.56 22.78 -13.51
C ARG A 140 -12.06 23.09 -13.60
N LYS A 141 -12.44 23.96 -14.54
CA LYS A 141 -13.83 24.41 -14.74
C LYS A 141 -14.82 23.26 -14.95
N TRP A 142 -14.39 22.14 -15.55
CA TRP A 142 -15.24 20.98 -15.77
C TRP A 142 -15.64 20.25 -14.47
N VAL A 143 -14.83 20.36 -13.43
CA VAL A 143 -15.11 19.77 -12.11
C VAL A 143 -16.29 20.49 -11.46
N GLY A 144 -16.24 21.82 -11.38
CA GLY A 144 -17.29 22.66 -10.82
C GLY A 144 -17.73 22.22 -9.43
N SER A 145 -19.02 22.38 -9.13
CA SER A 145 -19.64 21.95 -7.87
C SER A 145 -20.39 20.61 -7.98
N ASN A 146 -20.24 19.88 -9.09
CA ASN A 146 -20.94 18.62 -9.28
C ASN A 146 -20.26 17.48 -8.51
N PRO A 147 -20.92 16.81 -7.55
CA PRO A 147 -20.30 15.78 -6.72
C PRO A 147 -19.70 14.61 -7.51
N ARG A 148 -20.33 14.22 -8.63
CA ARG A 148 -19.78 13.13 -9.48
C ARG A 148 -18.50 13.53 -10.18
N ARG A 149 -18.40 14.77 -10.65
CA ARG A 149 -17.19 15.29 -11.30
C ARG A 149 -16.06 15.47 -10.32
N ILE A 150 -16.37 15.94 -9.10
CA ILE A 150 -15.40 16.02 -8.00
C ILE A 150 -14.86 14.62 -7.66
N PHE A 151 -15.74 13.64 -7.56
CA PHE A 151 -15.39 12.25 -7.31
C PHE A 151 -14.42 11.70 -8.36
N LEU A 152 -14.74 11.89 -9.65
CA LEU A 152 -13.86 11.49 -10.76
C LEU A 152 -12.54 12.27 -10.76
N ALA A 153 -12.57 13.56 -10.46
CA ALA A 153 -11.35 14.39 -10.42
C ALA A 153 -10.38 13.94 -9.31
N ILE A 154 -10.91 13.57 -8.13
CA ILE A 154 -10.12 13.00 -7.03
C ILE A 154 -9.53 11.66 -7.44
N GLY A 155 -10.31 10.78 -8.07
CA GLY A 155 -9.82 9.50 -8.58
C GLY A 155 -8.71 9.68 -9.62
N MET A 156 -8.92 10.57 -10.60
CA MET A 156 -7.90 10.90 -11.61
C MET A 156 -6.63 11.47 -10.98
N ALA A 157 -6.75 12.41 -10.04
CA ALA A 157 -5.61 12.97 -9.35
C ALA A 157 -4.83 11.89 -8.58
N ALA A 158 -5.53 11.03 -7.85
CA ALA A 158 -4.93 9.91 -7.14
C ALA A 158 -4.23 8.93 -8.09
N ALA A 159 -4.86 8.53 -9.19
CA ALA A 159 -4.28 7.61 -10.15
C ALA A 159 -3.01 8.18 -10.81
N LEU A 160 -3.06 9.41 -11.29
CA LEU A 160 -1.92 10.04 -11.95
C LEU A 160 -0.74 10.30 -10.98
N CYS A 161 -1.02 10.71 -9.74
CA CYS A 161 0.02 10.87 -8.72
C CYS A 161 0.64 9.53 -8.34
N SER A 162 -0.17 8.47 -8.20
CA SER A 162 0.29 7.14 -7.80
C SER A 162 1.16 6.46 -8.86
N GLY A 163 1.07 6.87 -10.11
CA GLY A 163 2.00 6.42 -11.13
C GLY A 163 3.47 6.83 -10.89
N TRP A 164 3.71 7.86 -10.08
CA TRP A 164 5.05 8.40 -9.78
C TRP A 164 5.43 8.28 -8.31
N VAL A 165 4.44 8.19 -7.43
CA VAL A 165 4.61 8.12 -5.98
C VAL A 165 3.93 6.84 -5.48
N SER A 166 4.40 6.24 -4.38
CA SER A 166 3.78 5.02 -3.87
C SER A 166 2.28 5.20 -3.57
N ASN A 167 1.49 4.14 -3.77
CA ASN A 167 0.04 4.13 -3.54
C ASN A 167 -0.32 4.63 -2.12
N THR A 168 0.42 4.18 -1.12
CA THR A 168 0.23 4.59 0.28
C THR A 168 0.48 6.09 0.49
N ALA A 169 1.58 6.61 -0.08
CA ALA A 169 1.89 8.02 0.02
C ALA A 169 0.86 8.89 -0.72
N THR A 170 0.38 8.44 -1.88
CA THR A 170 -0.69 9.10 -2.62
C THR A 170 -1.99 9.13 -1.81
N ALA A 171 -2.40 8.00 -1.24
CA ALA A 171 -3.60 7.93 -0.41
C ALA A 171 -3.50 8.85 0.82
N ALA A 172 -2.35 8.84 1.50
CA ALA A 172 -2.10 9.72 2.65
C ALA A 172 -2.13 11.23 2.28
N MET A 173 -1.60 11.58 1.10
CA MET A 173 -1.63 12.94 0.58
C MET A 173 -3.04 13.40 0.22
N MET A 174 -3.86 12.52 -0.36
CA MET A 174 -5.24 12.84 -0.76
C MET A 174 -6.18 12.98 0.44
N LEU A 175 -5.87 12.33 1.58
CA LEU A 175 -6.70 12.37 2.79
C LEU A 175 -7.05 13.80 3.27
N PRO A 176 -6.11 14.72 3.48
CA PRO A 176 -6.47 16.07 3.90
C PRO A 176 -7.25 16.85 2.82
N ILE A 177 -7.07 16.54 1.54
CA ILE A 177 -7.76 17.21 0.43
C ILE A 177 -9.26 16.91 0.49
N TRP A 178 -9.64 15.62 0.55
CA TRP A 178 -11.07 15.28 0.61
C TRP A 178 -11.68 15.49 2.00
N LEU A 179 -10.90 15.47 3.11
CA LEU A 179 -11.40 15.91 4.42
C LEU A 179 -11.80 17.38 4.41
N GLY A 180 -10.98 18.25 3.80
CA GLY A 180 -11.33 19.65 3.61
C GLY A 180 -12.58 19.84 2.75
N LEU A 181 -12.74 19.05 1.69
CA LEU A 181 -13.94 19.05 0.86
C LEU A 181 -15.18 18.61 1.64
N LEU A 182 -15.08 17.53 2.42
CA LEU A 182 -16.19 17.03 3.22
C LEU A 182 -16.60 18.01 4.32
N SER A 183 -15.64 18.70 4.94
CA SER A 183 -15.93 19.77 5.90
C SER A 183 -16.71 20.90 5.24
N ALA A 184 -16.29 21.36 4.06
CA ALA A 184 -17.02 22.39 3.32
C ALA A 184 -18.45 21.96 2.94
N ILE A 185 -18.63 20.69 2.55
CA ILE A 185 -19.97 20.13 2.26
C ILE A 185 -20.82 20.11 3.54
N LYS A 186 -20.26 19.69 4.67
CA LYS A 186 -20.96 19.68 5.96
C LYS A 186 -21.44 21.09 6.32
N ASP A 187 -20.55 22.09 6.21
CA ASP A 187 -20.87 23.49 6.56
C ASP A 187 -21.97 24.05 5.64
N MET A 188 -21.92 23.74 4.35
CA MET A 188 -22.98 24.13 3.39
C MET A 188 -24.33 23.49 3.70
N LEU A 189 -24.36 22.22 4.10
CA LEU A 189 -25.59 21.51 4.45
C LEU A 189 -26.16 22.00 5.76
N ALA A 190 -25.31 22.27 6.76
CA ALA A 190 -25.71 22.87 8.05
C ALA A 190 -26.33 24.25 7.86
N ALA A 191 -25.77 25.10 6.97
CA ALA A 191 -26.36 26.38 6.62
C ALA A 191 -27.76 26.27 5.97
N ASN A 192 -28.08 25.10 5.38
CA ASN A 192 -29.40 24.79 4.80
C ASN A 192 -30.28 23.95 5.75
N GLY A 193 -29.95 23.89 7.04
CA GLY A 193 -30.72 23.17 8.06
C GLY A 193 -30.64 21.65 8.00
N LYS A 194 -29.60 21.11 7.33
CA LYS A 194 -29.34 19.65 7.24
C LYS A 194 -28.04 19.31 7.95
N GLU A 195 -28.14 18.67 9.08
CA GLU A 195 -26.98 18.10 9.76
C GLU A 195 -26.65 16.72 9.20
N ILE A 196 -25.37 16.48 8.92
CA ILE A 196 -24.87 15.18 8.46
C ILE A 196 -23.76 14.70 9.38
N ASP A 197 -23.78 13.42 9.72
CA ASP A 197 -22.63 12.73 10.29
C ASP A 197 -21.70 12.27 9.17
N LEU A 198 -20.46 12.74 9.17
CA LEU A 198 -19.48 12.37 8.17
C LEU A 198 -19.10 10.88 8.24
N ALA A 199 -19.24 10.24 9.40
CA ALA A 199 -18.95 8.81 9.57
C ALA A 199 -19.99 7.92 8.86
N GLU A 200 -21.24 8.35 8.80
CA GLU A 200 -22.33 7.65 8.13
C GLU A 200 -22.56 8.13 6.69
N TYR A 201 -21.87 9.18 6.28
CA TYR A 201 -22.06 9.79 4.98
C TYR A 201 -21.45 8.96 3.86
N LYS A 202 -22.30 8.26 3.09
CA LYS A 202 -21.90 7.33 2.02
C LYS A 202 -20.94 7.94 0.99
N TYR A 203 -21.04 9.23 0.73
CA TYR A 203 -20.14 9.93 -0.19
C TYR A 203 -18.71 10.00 0.37
N ALA A 204 -18.53 10.15 1.70
CA ALA A 204 -17.22 10.13 2.35
C ALA A 204 -16.56 8.75 2.19
N THR A 205 -17.30 7.67 2.48
CA THR A 205 -16.82 6.29 2.24
C THR A 205 -16.45 6.08 0.77
N GLY A 206 -17.29 6.58 -0.16
CA GLY A 206 -17.01 6.52 -1.59
C GLY A 206 -15.71 7.22 -1.98
N LEU A 207 -15.42 8.41 -1.43
CA LEU A 207 -14.18 9.14 -1.70
C LEU A 207 -12.93 8.40 -1.18
N MET A 208 -13.04 7.78 0.00
CA MET A 208 -11.95 6.94 0.54
C MET A 208 -11.66 5.76 -0.37
N LEU A 209 -12.69 5.00 -0.74
CA LEU A 209 -12.56 3.84 -1.62
C LEU A 209 -12.05 4.25 -3.00
N MET A 210 -12.60 5.33 -3.58
CA MET A 210 -12.14 5.86 -4.87
C MET A 210 -10.65 6.20 -4.82
N THR A 211 -10.19 6.87 -3.76
CA THR A 211 -8.77 7.22 -3.59
C THR A 211 -7.90 5.96 -3.50
N ALA A 212 -8.30 4.98 -2.70
CA ALA A 212 -7.54 3.75 -2.51
C ALA A 212 -7.43 2.92 -3.80
N TYR A 213 -8.54 2.70 -4.49
CA TYR A 213 -8.56 1.94 -5.74
C TYR A 213 -7.87 2.69 -6.87
N SER A 214 -8.11 4.00 -7.01
CA SER A 214 -7.44 4.81 -8.02
C SER A 214 -5.94 4.88 -7.80
N ALA A 215 -5.46 4.97 -6.56
CA ALA A 215 -4.04 4.89 -6.26
C ALA A 215 -3.45 3.52 -6.64
N SER A 216 -4.15 2.42 -6.36
CA SER A 216 -3.70 1.07 -6.73
C SER A 216 -3.65 0.87 -8.25
N ILE A 217 -4.68 1.31 -8.97
CA ILE A 217 -4.73 1.24 -10.43
C ILE A 217 -3.68 2.16 -11.05
N GLY A 218 -3.57 3.39 -10.56
CA GLY A 218 -2.59 4.37 -11.04
C GLY A 218 -1.14 3.93 -10.84
N GLY A 219 -0.86 3.12 -9.81
CA GLY A 219 0.45 2.52 -9.59
C GLY A 219 0.95 1.64 -10.74
N VAL A 220 0.07 1.15 -11.61
CA VAL A 220 0.46 0.37 -12.81
C VAL A 220 0.97 1.27 -13.93
N LEU A 221 0.68 2.57 -13.92
CA LEU A 221 0.98 3.51 -14.99
C LEU A 221 2.46 3.55 -15.37
N THR A 222 3.36 3.53 -14.40
CA THR A 222 4.81 3.56 -14.66
C THR A 222 5.52 2.36 -14.02
N PRO A 223 6.70 1.96 -14.50
CA PRO A 223 7.49 0.91 -13.86
C PRO A 223 7.78 1.16 -12.39
N ILE A 224 7.96 2.42 -11.99
CA ILE A 224 8.32 2.82 -10.62
C ILE A 224 7.11 3.11 -9.71
N GLY A 225 5.89 3.11 -10.23
CA GLY A 225 4.68 3.43 -9.45
C GLY A 225 4.41 2.41 -8.33
N THR A 226 4.72 1.14 -8.57
CA THR A 226 4.58 0.08 -7.56
C THR A 226 5.63 -1.02 -7.74
N PRO A 227 6.15 -1.64 -6.64
CA PRO A 227 7.17 -2.68 -6.69
C PRO A 227 6.89 -3.86 -7.64
N PRO A 228 5.67 -4.42 -7.71
CA PRO A 228 5.37 -5.52 -8.60
C PRO A 228 5.67 -5.27 -10.08
N ASN A 229 5.56 -4.03 -10.55
CA ASN A 229 5.83 -3.70 -11.95
C ASN A 229 7.29 -4.01 -12.33
N LEU A 230 8.24 -3.60 -11.49
CA LEU A 230 9.66 -3.85 -11.75
C LEU A 230 10.05 -5.31 -11.53
N ILE A 231 9.41 -5.99 -10.59
CA ILE A 231 9.58 -7.44 -10.42
C ILE A 231 9.12 -8.15 -11.69
N MET A 232 7.97 -7.77 -12.24
CA MET A 232 7.47 -8.32 -13.50
C MET A 232 8.41 -8.05 -14.68
N LEU A 233 8.90 -6.81 -14.81
CA LEU A 233 9.89 -6.46 -15.83
C LEU A 233 11.16 -7.30 -15.70
N GLY A 234 11.65 -7.50 -14.47
CA GLY A 234 12.82 -8.34 -14.21
C GLY A 234 12.60 -9.81 -14.59
N PHE A 235 11.41 -10.36 -14.36
CA PHE A 235 11.06 -11.72 -14.79
C PHE A 235 10.93 -11.85 -16.29
N LEU A 236 10.32 -10.89 -16.96
CA LEU A 236 10.17 -10.89 -18.43
C LEU A 236 11.55 -10.83 -19.10
N ASP A 237 12.44 -10.01 -18.59
CA ASP A 237 13.81 -9.89 -19.07
C ASP A 237 14.61 -11.20 -18.87
N GLN A 238 14.56 -11.78 -17.67
CA GLN A 238 15.39 -12.95 -17.33
C GLN A 238 14.83 -14.28 -17.85
N MET A 239 13.51 -14.46 -17.86
CA MET A 239 12.87 -15.74 -18.17
C MET A 239 12.33 -15.84 -19.59
N ALA A 240 11.94 -14.71 -20.18
CA ALA A 240 11.32 -14.67 -21.50
C ALA A 240 12.16 -13.93 -22.55
N ASP A 241 13.31 -13.37 -22.17
CA ASP A 241 14.17 -12.51 -23.02
C ASP A 241 13.37 -11.35 -23.67
N VAL A 242 12.39 -10.83 -22.92
CA VAL A 242 11.52 -9.73 -23.37
C VAL A 242 11.93 -8.44 -22.66
N HIS A 243 12.59 -7.57 -23.40
CA HIS A 243 13.03 -6.26 -22.90
C HIS A 243 11.95 -5.20 -23.15
N ILE A 244 11.32 -4.73 -22.10
CA ILE A 244 10.31 -3.68 -22.14
C ILE A 244 10.92 -2.39 -21.61
N SER A 245 10.95 -1.35 -22.47
CA SER A 245 11.43 -0.04 -22.04
C SER A 245 10.44 0.65 -21.10
N PHE A 246 10.93 1.67 -20.37
CA PHE A 246 10.13 2.49 -19.46
C PHE A 246 8.87 3.05 -20.14
N PHE A 247 9.02 3.60 -21.35
CA PHE A 247 7.91 4.21 -22.09
C PHE A 247 6.95 3.19 -22.67
N GLN A 248 7.43 2.04 -23.14
CA GLN A 248 6.55 0.94 -23.58
C GLN A 248 5.66 0.43 -22.44
N TRP A 249 6.23 0.31 -21.22
CA TRP A 249 5.42 -0.02 -20.05
C TRP A 249 4.34 1.02 -19.80
N MET A 250 4.68 2.34 -19.90
CA MET A 250 3.71 3.40 -19.68
C MET A 250 2.57 3.39 -20.71
N GLU A 251 2.82 3.04 -21.96
CA GLU A 251 1.77 2.88 -22.96
C GLU A 251 0.76 1.80 -22.54
N TRP A 252 1.24 0.65 -22.10
CA TRP A 252 0.38 -0.43 -21.63
C TRP A 252 -0.29 -0.11 -20.29
N GLY A 253 0.46 0.48 -19.38
CA GLY A 253 -0.04 0.92 -18.09
C GLY A 253 -1.13 1.98 -18.22
N PHE A 254 -1.02 2.90 -19.17
CA PHE A 254 -2.07 3.86 -19.47
C PHE A 254 -3.36 3.20 -19.96
N ILE A 255 -3.25 2.23 -20.87
CA ILE A 255 -4.41 1.46 -21.36
C ILE A 255 -5.07 0.68 -20.21
N ALA A 256 -4.27 0.09 -19.32
CA ALA A 256 -4.77 -0.66 -18.17
C ALA A 256 -5.42 0.23 -17.09
N MET A 257 -5.04 1.51 -17.03
CA MET A 257 -5.55 2.48 -16.05
C MET A 257 -6.90 3.07 -16.46
N VAL A 258 -7.18 3.20 -17.76
CA VAL A 258 -8.42 3.80 -18.33
C VAL A 258 -9.52 2.78 -18.48
#